data_3c9576fc93e1ffab1e042ee6d3c38c89
#
_entry.id   3c9576fc93e1ffab1e042ee6d3c38c89
#
_cell.length_a   1.000
_cell.length_b   1.000
_cell.length_c   1.000
_cell.angle_alpha   90.00
_cell.angle_beta   90.00
_cell.angle_gamma   90.00
#
_symmetry.space_group_name_H-M   'P 1'
#
loop_
_entity.id
_entity.type
_entity.pdbx_description
1 polymer ?
#
loop_
_entity_poly.entity_id
_entity_poly.type
_entity_poly.pdbx_seq_one_letter_code
_entity_poly.pdbx_strand_id
1 'polypeptide(L)'
;DSSTSRGLGDVYKRQNLHGFEDPFLVGALERGIWSNTKEILKKEPNEIIELVKSSQLRGRGGAGFSTGLKWSFMPKDTGKQHYLVVNADESEPGTCKDREMIRNDPHMLIEGCLIASYAIQATKCYIYIRGEYFFEYEQLEKAIKEAYDKNLVGKNACGSDFDFDIYVHRGAGAYICGEETALLESLEGKKGQPRLKPPFPAVSYTHLTLPTNRE
;
A
#
# COMPACT_ATOMS: atom_id res chain seq x y z
N ASP A 1 -18.78 -30.08 -4.47
CA ASP A 1 -19.20 -28.84 -5.10
C ASP A 1 -17.99 -28.19 -5.80
N SER A 2 -17.85 -28.48 -7.11
CA SER A 2 -16.66 -28.16 -7.92
C SER A 2 -16.57 -26.66 -8.32
N SER A 3 -17.58 -25.84 -8.00
CA SER A 3 -17.63 -24.43 -8.36
C SER A 3 -16.87 -23.54 -7.37
N THR A 4 -16.84 -23.91 -6.10
CA THR A 4 -16.15 -23.14 -5.03
C THR A 4 -14.64 -23.30 -5.11
N SER A 5 -14.14 -24.45 -5.60
CA SER A 5 -12.71 -24.69 -5.74
C SER A 5 -12.08 -23.97 -6.95
N ARG A 6 -12.87 -23.66 -8.00
CA ARG A 6 -12.38 -22.92 -9.16
C ARG A 6 -12.12 -21.44 -8.84
N GLY A 7 -12.97 -20.79 -8.04
CA GLY A 7 -12.77 -19.40 -7.63
C GLY A 7 -11.55 -19.21 -6.73
N LEU A 8 -11.32 -20.12 -5.80
CA LEU A 8 -10.12 -20.13 -4.95
C LEU A 8 -8.84 -20.41 -5.77
N GLY A 9 -8.89 -21.37 -6.72
CA GLY A 9 -7.77 -21.70 -7.58
C GLY A 9 -7.34 -20.53 -8.49
N ASP A 10 -8.27 -19.70 -8.96
CA ASP A 10 -7.95 -18.54 -9.79
C ASP A 10 -7.39 -17.36 -8.97
N VAL A 11 -7.81 -17.20 -7.72
CA VAL A 11 -7.24 -16.23 -6.79
C VAL A 11 -5.80 -16.62 -6.42
N TYR A 12 -5.56 -17.90 -6.16
CA TYR A 12 -4.21 -18.41 -5.84
C TYR A 12 -3.26 -18.43 -7.04
N LYS A 13 -3.76 -18.56 -8.26
CA LYS A 13 -2.94 -18.50 -9.48
C LYS A 13 -2.37 -17.10 -9.76
N ARG A 14 -2.96 -16.04 -9.22
CA ARG A 14 -2.51 -14.66 -9.40
C ARG A 14 -1.52 -14.19 -8.35
N GLN A 15 -1.36 -14.93 -7.26
CA GLN A 15 -0.44 -14.59 -6.18
C GLN A 15 0.70 -15.62 -6.16
N ASN A 16 1.93 -15.16 -6.20
CA ASN A 16 3.12 -16.02 -6.08
C ASN A 16 3.35 -16.45 -4.61
N LEU A 17 2.29 -16.89 -3.93
CA LEU A 17 2.30 -17.18 -2.49
C LEU A 17 3.34 -18.22 -2.06
N HIS A 18 3.72 -19.10 -2.97
CA HIS A 18 4.69 -20.16 -2.69
C HIS A 18 6.10 -19.83 -3.18
N GLY A 19 6.30 -18.67 -3.81
CA GLY A 19 7.61 -18.24 -4.29
C GLY A 19 8.20 -19.09 -5.42
N PHE A 20 7.37 -19.80 -6.18
CA PHE A 20 7.81 -20.66 -7.29
C PHE A 20 8.13 -19.88 -8.57
N GLU A 21 7.63 -18.65 -8.66
CA GLU A 21 7.82 -17.79 -9.82
C GLU A 21 8.69 -16.58 -9.47
N ASP A 22 9.19 -15.90 -10.48
CA ASP A 22 9.97 -14.68 -10.28
C ASP A 22 9.12 -13.62 -9.54
N PRO A 23 9.54 -13.12 -8.36
CA PRO A 23 8.81 -12.12 -7.59
C PRO A 23 8.89 -10.72 -8.20
N PHE A 24 9.83 -10.49 -9.12
CA PHE A 24 10.10 -9.18 -9.68
C PHE A 24 9.25 -8.88 -10.93
N LEU A 25 9.60 -7.81 -11.63
CA LEU A 25 8.77 -7.25 -12.68
C LEU A 25 8.42 -8.23 -13.80
N VAL A 26 9.38 -9.06 -14.23
CA VAL A 26 9.13 -10.02 -15.33
C VAL A 26 8.02 -11.00 -14.93
N GLY A 27 8.18 -11.68 -13.81
CA GLY A 27 7.15 -12.60 -13.33
C GLY A 27 5.85 -11.90 -12.95
N ALA A 28 5.91 -10.66 -12.43
CA ALA A 28 4.71 -9.87 -12.14
C ALA A 28 3.89 -9.61 -13.42
N LEU A 29 4.55 -9.23 -14.51
CA LEU A 29 3.88 -9.01 -15.81
C LEU A 29 3.29 -10.31 -16.38
N GLU A 30 4.00 -11.43 -16.26
CA GLU A 30 3.50 -12.75 -16.67
C GLU A 30 2.25 -13.18 -15.90
N ARG A 31 2.16 -12.83 -14.62
CA ARG A 31 0.97 -13.04 -13.77
C ARG A 31 -0.15 -12.04 -14.05
N GLY A 32 0.08 -11.05 -14.89
CA GLY A 32 -0.90 -10.04 -15.30
C GLY A 32 -1.00 -8.83 -14.35
N ILE A 33 -0.07 -8.67 -13.43
CA ILE A 33 0.08 -7.45 -12.62
C ILE A 33 0.47 -6.31 -13.57
N TRP A 34 -0.04 -5.11 -13.33
CA TRP A 34 0.09 -3.93 -14.19
C TRP A 34 -0.69 -3.97 -15.52
N SER A 35 -1.28 -5.11 -15.90
CA SER A 35 -1.94 -5.26 -17.21
C SER A 35 -3.15 -4.34 -17.41
N ASN A 36 -3.92 -4.07 -16.36
CA ASN A 36 -5.15 -3.29 -16.39
C ASN A 36 -5.03 -1.92 -15.70
N THR A 37 -3.88 -1.61 -15.12
CA THR A 37 -3.69 -0.41 -14.27
C THR A 37 -4.00 0.86 -15.04
N LYS A 38 -3.52 0.99 -16.27
CA LYS A 38 -3.79 2.15 -17.13
C LYS A 38 -5.30 2.37 -17.36
N GLU A 39 -6.07 1.31 -17.55
CA GLU A 39 -7.52 1.40 -17.73
C GLU A 39 -8.25 1.74 -16.42
N ILE A 40 -7.73 1.25 -15.29
CA ILE A 40 -8.25 1.60 -13.97
C ILE A 40 -8.04 3.10 -13.69
N LEU A 41 -6.88 3.65 -14.04
CA LEU A 41 -6.55 5.06 -13.84
C LEU A 41 -7.31 6.03 -14.77
N LYS A 42 -8.08 5.54 -15.75
CA LYS A 42 -9.02 6.34 -16.55
C LYS A 42 -10.38 6.52 -15.87
N LYS A 43 -10.69 5.73 -14.86
CA LYS A 43 -11.94 5.81 -14.12
C LYS A 43 -11.92 7.00 -13.16
N GLU A 44 -13.10 7.53 -12.86
CA GLU A 44 -13.22 8.53 -11.81
C GLU A 44 -12.82 7.95 -10.44
N PRO A 45 -12.05 8.68 -9.61
CA PRO A 45 -11.62 8.21 -8.28
C PRO A 45 -12.75 7.66 -7.41
N ASN A 46 -13.92 8.31 -7.46
CA ASN A 46 -15.10 7.85 -6.71
C ASN A 46 -15.65 6.52 -7.22
N GLU A 47 -15.58 6.26 -8.53
CA GLU A 47 -15.99 4.98 -9.11
C GLU A 47 -15.15 3.84 -8.55
N ILE A 48 -13.83 4.05 -8.42
CA ILE A 48 -12.93 3.05 -7.82
C ILE A 48 -13.29 2.81 -6.35
N ILE A 49 -13.57 3.86 -5.59
CA ILE A 49 -14.01 3.72 -4.18
C ILE A 49 -15.29 2.90 -4.09
N GLU A 50 -16.28 3.16 -4.93
CA GLU A 50 -17.55 2.41 -4.93
C GLU A 50 -17.35 0.94 -5.38
N LEU A 51 -16.47 0.67 -6.34
CA LEU A 51 -16.07 -0.69 -6.72
C LEU A 51 -15.44 -1.44 -5.54
N VAL A 52 -14.56 -0.79 -4.79
CA VAL A 52 -13.94 -1.40 -3.59
C VAL A 52 -14.96 -1.58 -2.46
N LYS A 53 -15.93 -0.67 -2.30
CA LYS A 53 -17.05 -0.88 -1.34
C LYS A 53 -17.91 -2.08 -1.74
N SER A 54 -18.30 -2.17 -3.00
CA SER A 54 -19.14 -3.26 -3.51
C SER A 54 -18.46 -4.63 -3.43
N SER A 55 -17.13 -4.68 -3.55
CA SER A 55 -16.33 -5.90 -3.38
C SER A 55 -16.30 -6.41 -1.94
N GLN A 56 -16.75 -5.62 -0.97
CA GLN A 56 -16.70 -5.91 0.46
C GLN A 56 -15.28 -6.18 1.00
N LEU A 57 -14.25 -5.70 0.32
CA LEU A 57 -12.86 -5.84 0.76
C LEU A 57 -12.68 -5.24 2.15
N ARG A 58 -12.04 -6.00 3.04
CA ARG A 58 -11.78 -5.61 4.42
C ARG A 58 -10.29 -5.58 4.73
N GLY A 59 -9.90 -4.69 5.64
CA GLY A 59 -8.55 -4.65 6.18
C GLY A 59 -8.13 -5.98 6.82
N ARG A 60 -6.87 -6.32 6.68
CA ARG A 60 -6.25 -7.56 7.20
C ARG A 60 -5.38 -7.34 8.45
N GLY A 61 -5.44 -6.15 9.04
CA GLY A 61 -4.70 -5.81 10.27
C GLY A 61 -5.44 -6.17 11.57
N GLY A 62 -6.45 -7.05 11.54
CA GLY A 62 -7.20 -7.53 12.71
C GLY A 62 -8.58 -6.91 12.88
N ALA A 63 -8.76 -5.60 12.67
CA ALA A 63 -10.05 -4.92 12.87
C ALA A 63 -11.10 -5.24 11.79
N GLY A 64 -10.69 -5.72 10.62
CA GLY A 64 -11.62 -6.09 9.54
C GLY A 64 -12.47 -4.94 9.01
N PHE A 65 -12.01 -3.69 9.12
CA PHE A 65 -12.76 -2.54 8.67
C PHE A 65 -12.91 -2.51 7.14
N SER A 66 -14.06 -2.04 6.63
CA SER A 66 -14.31 -1.95 5.18
C SER A 66 -13.32 -0.98 4.52
N THR A 67 -12.55 -1.48 3.55
CA THR A 67 -11.51 -0.70 2.87
C THR A 67 -12.11 0.46 2.07
N GLY A 68 -13.12 0.20 1.26
CA GLY A 68 -13.76 1.24 0.45
C GLY A 68 -14.47 2.30 1.29
N LEU A 69 -15.07 1.90 2.43
CA LEU A 69 -15.65 2.85 3.37
C LEU A 69 -14.56 3.73 4.01
N LYS A 70 -13.40 3.15 4.37
CA LYS A 70 -12.26 3.93 4.89
C LYS A 70 -11.76 4.96 3.87
N TRP A 71 -11.65 4.57 2.61
CA TRP A 71 -11.24 5.49 1.54
C TRP A 71 -12.23 6.65 1.33
N SER A 72 -13.54 6.38 1.50
CA SER A 72 -14.55 7.43 1.34
C SER A 72 -14.56 8.49 2.46
N PHE A 73 -13.85 8.26 3.57
CA PHE A 73 -13.68 9.26 4.63
C PHE A 73 -12.62 10.31 4.32
N MET A 74 -11.83 10.11 3.26
CA MET A 74 -10.82 11.09 2.89
C MET A 74 -11.49 12.41 2.50
N PRO A 75 -11.10 13.53 3.14
CA PRO A 75 -11.66 14.84 2.81
C PRO A 75 -11.29 15.22 1.37
N LYS A 76 -12.25 15.76 0.63
CA LYS A 76 -12.04 16.25 -0.73
C LYS A 76 -11.80 17.75 -0.72
N ASP A 77 -11.12 18.24 -1.75
CA ASP A 77 -10.93 19.67 -2.01
C ASP A 77 -10.34 20.47 -0.83
N THR A 78 -9.47 19.86 -0.07
CA THR A 78 -8.83 20.52 1.09
C THR A 78 -7.75 21.50 0.69
N GLY A 79 -7.28 21.48 -0.56
CA GLY A 79 -6.10 22.21 -1.03
C GLY A 79 -4.78 21.73 -0.39
N LYS A 80 -4.81 20.61 0.34
CA LYS A 80 -3.65 20.05 1.05
C LYS A 80 -3.18 18.77 0.38
N GLN A 81 -1.88 18.48 0.51
CA GLN A 81 -1.30 17.24 0.05
C GLN A 81 -1.87 16.06 0.83
N HIS A 82 -2.39 15.06 0.10
CA HIS A 82 -2.78 13.77 0.67
C HIS A 82 -1.63 12.79 0.56
N TYR A 83 -1.56 11.89 1.53
CA TYR A 83 -0.59 10.81 1.60
C TYR A 83 -1.29 9.47 1.81
N LEU A 84 -0.80 8.44 1.12
CA LEU A 84 -1.10 7.06 1.47
C LEU A 84 -0.01 6.55 2.42
N VAL A 85 -0.41 6.00 3.56
CA VAL A 85 0.52 5.31 4.46
C VAL A 85 0.10 3.86 4.56
N VAL A 86 1.00 2.97 4.14
CA VAL A 86 0.81 1.52 4.21
C VAL A 86 1.50 1.00 5.45
N ASN A 87 0.73 0.37 6.32
CA ASN A 87 1.25 -0.27 7.53
C ASN A 87 1.72 -1.69 7.18
N ALA A 88 3.03 -1.85 7.08
CA ALA A 88 3.72 -3.14 6.94
C ALA A 88 4.59 -3.44 8.17
N ASP A 89 4.25 -2.86 9.33
CA ASP A 89 4.84 -3.20 10.63
C ASP A 89 4.16 -4.43 11.21
N GLU A 90 4.48 -5.60 10.67
CA GLU A 90 3.94 -6.90 11.07
C GLU A 90 4.71 -7.44 12.27
N SER A 91 4.42 -6.91 13.45
CA SER A 91 5.16 -7.22 14.68
C SER A 91 4.42 -8.17 15.63
N GLU A 92 3.16 -8.55 15.31
CA GLU A 92 2.40 -9.51 16.11
C GLU A 92 3.05 -10.90 16.03
N PRO A 93 3.40 -11.54 17.18
CA PRO A 93 4.00 -12.87 17.19
C PRO A 93 3.15 -13.91 16.42
N GLY A 94 3.80 -14.71 15.58
CA GLY A 94 3.13 -15.72 14.75
C GLY A 94 2.48 -15.19 13.47
N THR A 95 2.53 -13.90 13.19
CA THR A 95 2.00 -13.29 11.97
C THR A 95 3.10 -13.12 10.93
N CYS A 96 2.86 -13.60 9.70
CA CYS A 96 3.84 -13.53 8.61
C CYS A 96 3.20 -13.31 7.22
N LYS A 97 1.94 -12.89 7.16
CA LYS A 97 1.20 -12.71 5.90
C LYS A 97 1.78 -11.59 5.02
N ASP A 98 2.13 -10.45 5.62
CA ASP A 98 2.68 -9.30 4.89
C ASP A 98 4.10 -9.59 4.42
N ARG A 99 4.88 -10.26 5.26
CA ARG A 99 6.23 -10.73 4.92
C ARG A 99 6.22 -11.60 3.66
N GLU A 100 5.35 -12.60 3.62
CA GLU A 100 5.26 -13.50 2.47
C GLU A 100 4.80 -12.79 1.19
N MET A 101 3.84 -11.85 1.29
CA MET A 101 3.44 -11.05 0.14
C MET A 101 4.58 -10.17 -0.39
N ILE A 102 5.30 -9.50 0.49
CA ILE A 102 6.43 -8.64 0.10
C ILE A 102 7.55 -9.45 -0.55
N ARG A 103 7.84 -10.65 -0.03
CA ARG A 103 8.87 -11.54 -0.59
C ARG A 103 8.54 -12.03 -1.98
N ASN A 104 7.31 -12.43 -2.17
CA ASN A 104 6.92 -13.24 -3.31
C ASN A 104 6.16 -12.45 -4.38
N ASP A 105 5.58 -11.30 -4.03
CA ASP A 105 4.77 -10.50 -4.96
C ASP A 105 4.78 -8.99 -4.66
N PRO A 106 5.98 -8.36 -4.57
CA PRO A 106 6.09 -6.94 -4.21
C PRO A 106 5.43 -6.01 -5.22
N HIS A 107 5.41 -6.34 -6.51
CA HIS A 107 4.77 -5.53 -7.54
C HIS A 107 3.25 -5.44 -7.39
N MET A 108 2.59 -6.49 -6.88
CA MET A 108 1.15 -6.42 -6.56
C MET A 108 0.87 -5.40 -5.45
N LEU A 109 1.74 -5.31 -4.45
CA LEU A 109 1.64 -4.30 -3.40
C LEU A 109 1.82 -2.89 -3.98
N ILE A 110 2.83 -2.68 -4.83
CA ILE A 110 3.15 -1.38 -5.44
C ILE A 110 1.99 -0.92 -6.35
N GLU A 111 1.46 -1.81 -7.18
CA GLU A 111 0.28 -1.53 -8.01
C GLU A 111 -0.94 -1.16 -7.15
N GLY A 112 -1.18 -1.91 -6.08
CA GLY A 112 -2.24 -1.61 -5.11
C GLY A 112 -2.07 -0.25 -4.44
N CYS A 113 -0.83 0.16 -4.13
CA CYS A 113 -0.52 1.49 -3.61
C CYS A 113 -0.86 2.59 -4.63
N LEU A 114 -0.53 2.41 -5.90
CA LEU A 114 -0.86 3.36 -6.96
C LEU A 114 -2.38 3.52 -7.11
N ILE A 115 -3.12 2.40 -7.23
CA ILE A 115 -4.58 2.43 -7.38
C ILE A 115 -5.26 3.07 -6.16
N ALA A 116 -4.84 2.72 -4.95
CA ALA A 116 -5.35 3.31 -3.73
C ALA A 116 -5.06 4.81 -3.66
N SER A 117 -3.83 5.21 -3.97
CA SER A 117 -3.40 6.61 -3.99
C SER A 117 -4.20 7.43 -4.99
N TYR A 118 -4.43 6.91 -6.20
CA TYR A 118 -5.26 7.55 -7.19
C TYR A 118 -6.70 7.73 -6.69
N ALA A 119 -7.30 6.70 -6.11
CA ALA A 119 -8.68 6.74 -5.59
C ALA A 119 -8.87 7.78 -4.47
N ILE A 120 -7.87 7.97 -3.59
CA ILE A 120 -7.91 8.96 -2.49
C ILE A 120 -7.19 10.27 -2.82
N GLN A 121 -6.73 10.44 -4.06
CA GLN A 121 -6.00 11.63 -4.54
C GLN A 121 -4.74 11.93 -3.73
N ALA A 122 -3.99 10.89 -3.36
CA ALA A 122 -2.69 10.98 -2.70
C ALA A 122 -1.57 10.80 -3.73
N THR A 123 -0.72 11.79 -3.94
CA THR A 123 0.39 11.70 -4.90
C THR A 123 1.67 11.08 -4.31
N LYS A 124 1.67 10.80 -3.01
CA LYS A 124 2.81 10.18 -2.31
C LYS A 124 2.36 9.05 -1.41
N CYS A 125 3.10 7.95 -1.46
CA CYS A 125 2.89 6.77 -0.62
C CYS A 125 4.13 6.49 0.23
N TYR A 126 3.90 6.13 1.49
CA TYR A 126 4.94 5.64 2.39
C TYR A 126 4.57 4.24 2.87
N ILE A 127 5.41 3.26 2.57
CA ILE A 127 5.30 1.91 3.13
C ILE A 127 6.17 1.87 4.38
N TYR A 128 5.55 1.79 5.55
CA TYR A 128 6.25 1.64 6.82
C TYR A 128 6.43 0.14 7.09
N ILE A 129 7.66 -0.34 6.97
CA ILE A 129 7.99 -1.76 7.12
C ILE A 129 8.70 -2.02 8.46
N ARG A 130 8.39 -3.15 9.08
CA ARG A 130 9.03 -3.60 10.32
C ARG A 130 10.55 -3.59 10.23
N GLY A 131 11.22 -3.10 11.27
CA GLY A 131 12.68 -2.93 11.29
C GLY A 131 13.48 -4.21 11.07
N GLU A 132 12.95 -5.35 11.53
CA GLU A 132 13.55 -6.68 11.39
C GLU A 132 13.41 -7.27 9.98
N TYR A 133 12.52 -6.72 9.14
CA TYR A 133 12.29 -7.19 7.78
C TYR A 133 13.27 -6.55 6.80
N PHE A 134 14.57 -6.72 7.05
CA PHE A 134 15.61 -6.12 6.20
C PHE A 134 15.62 -6.70 4.79
N PHE A 135 15.49 -8.01 4.67
CA PHE A 135 15.43 -8.67 3.36
C PHE A 135 14.20 -8.21 2.55
N GLU A 136 13.05 -8.14 3.18
CA GLU A 136 11.80 -7.68 2.56
C GLU A 136 11.88 -6.19 2.18
N TYR A 137 12.58 -5.39 2.97
CA TYR A 137 12.88 -4.00 2.64
C TYR A 137 13.70 -3.92 1.34
N GLU A 138 14.77 -4.70 1.21
CA GLU A 138 15.58 -4.74 -0.01
C GLU A 138 14.78 -5.23 -1.23
N GLN A 139 13.88 -6.20 -1.05
CA GLN A 139 12.98 -6.67 -2.11
C GLN A 139 12.04 -5.56 -2.59
N LEU A 140 11.45 -4.80 -1.66
CA LEU A 140 10.59 -3.67 -2.00
C LEU A 140 11.36 -2.55 -2.72
N GLU A 141 12.52 -2.16 -2.23
CA GLU A 141 13.36 -1.14 -2.86
C GLU A 141 13.73 -1.53 -4.30
N LYS A 142 14.07 -2.81 -4.52
CA LYS A 142 14.36 -3.33 -5.86
C LYS A 142 13.13 -3.26 -6.76
N ALA A 143 11.98 -3.74 -6.30
CA ALA A 143 10.75 -3.73 -7.09
C ALA A 143 10.25 -2.31 -7.37
N ILE A 144 10.39 -1.39 -6.43
CA ILE A 144 10.08 0.04 -6.63
C ILE A 144 10.99 0.64 -7.69
N LYS A 145 12.30 0.34 -7.65
CA LYS A 145 13.22 0.80 -8.68
C LYS A 145 12.83 0.29 -10.06
N GLU A 146 12.49 -0.99 -10.20
CA GLU A 146 11.99 -1.58 -11.45
C GLU A 146 10.71 -0.87 -11.95
N ALA A 147 9.81 -0.52 -11.03
CA ALA A 147 8.58 0.22 -11.36
C ALA A 147 8.87 1.63 -11.86
N TYR A 148 9.83 2.35 -11.27
CA TYR A 148 10.28 3.65 -11.77
C TYR A 148 10.97 3.53 -13.14
N ASP A 149 11.87 2.56 -13.30
CA ASP A 149 12.61 2.33 -14.55
C ASP A 149 11.68 2.04 -15.75
N LYS A 150 10.48 1.54 -15.48
CA LYS A 150 9.43 1.25 -16.48
C LYS A 150 8.30 2.28 -16.52
N ASN A 151 8.42 3.40 -15.82
CA ASN A 151 7.39 4.44 -15.73
C ASN A 151 6.01 3.90 -15.27
N LEU A 152 6.00 2.84 -14.45
CA LEU A 152 4.79 2.34 -13.81
C LEU A 152 4.37 3.24 -12.64
N VAL A 153 5.35 3.87 -12.00
CA VAL A 153 5.19 4.88 -10.95
C VAL A 153 6.05 6.11 -11.29
N GLY A 154 5.99 7.16 -10.51
CA GLY A 154 6.66 8.42 -10.75
C GLY A 154 5.78 9.38 -11.53
N LYS A 155 6.40 10.18 -12.41
CA LYS A 155 5.69 11.16 -13.22
C LYS A 155 4.87 10.47 -14.30
N ASN A 156 3.59 10.85 -14.45
CA ASN A 156 2.65 10.25 -15.39
C ASN A 156 2.57 8.73 -15.25
N ALA A 157 2.36 8.24 -14.04
CA ALA A 157 2.37 6.81 -13.70
C ALA A 157 1.50 5.97 -14.66
N CYS A 158 2.04 4.86 -15.15
CA CYS A 158 1.41 3.98 -16.16
C CYS A 158 0.95 4.73 -17.43
N GLY A 159 1.54 5.90 -17.76
CA GLY A 159 1.12 6.74 -18.88
C GLY A 159 -0.25 7.40 -18.68
N SER A 160 -0.63 7.67 -17.44
CA SER A 160 -1.75 8.51 -17.04
C SER A 160 -1.29 9.95 -16.77
N ASP A 161 -2.22 10.85 -16.44
CA ASP A 161 -1.91 12.22 -15.99
C ASP A 161 -1.71 12.32 -14.48
N PHE A 162 -1.51 11.19 -13.79
CA PHE A 162 -1.35 11.12 -12.34
C PHE A 162 0.11 10.89 -11.96
N ASP A 163 0.66 11.81 -11.16
CA ASP A 163 2.01 11.68 -10.60
C ASP A 163 1.93 10.92 -9.27
N PHE A 164 2.77 9.92 -9.10
CA PHE A 164 2.78 9.09 -7.92
C PHE A 164 4.19 8.69 -7.49
N ASP A 165 4.59 9.13 -6.31
CA ASP A 165 5.85 8.73 -5.69
C ASP A 165 5.63 7.74 -4.55
N ILE A 166 6.51 6.75 -4.45
CA ILE A 166 6.46 5.72 -3.42
C ILE A 166 7.81 5.57 -2.71
N TYR A 167 7.75 5.49 -1.38
CA TYR A 167 8.93 5.41 -0.51
C TYR A 167 8.74 4.28 0.50
N VAL A 168 9.83 3.60 0.85
CA VAL A 168 9.85 2.64 1.95
C VAL A 168 10.54 3.27 3.16
N HIS A 169 9.89 3.21 4.30
CA HIS A 169 10.45 3.63 5.58
C HIS A 169 10.61 2.41 6.48
N ARG A 170 11.85 2.07 6.84
CA ARG A 170 12.13 0.96 7.74
C ARG A 170 12.03 1.43 9.19
N GLY A 171 11.14 0.82 9.97
CA GLY A 171 11.00 1.05 11.39
C GLY A 171 12.22 0.59 12.19
N ALA A 172 12.25 0.94 13.47
CA ALA A 172 13.34 0.61 14.39
C ALA A 172 13.02 -0.57 15.33
N GLY A 173 12.05 -1.42 15.00
CA GLY A 173 11.71 -2.63 15.73
C GLY A 173 10.76 -2.45 16.92
N ALA A 174 10.10 -1.30 17.05
CA ALA A 174 9.13 -1.09 18.12
C ALA A 174 7.75 -1.65 17.74
N TYR A 175 7.26 -2.65 18.44
CA TYR A 175 5.93 -3.26 18.24
C TYR A 175 4.81 -2.22 18.16
N ILE A 176 4.84 -1.20 19.02
CA ILE A 176 3.81 -0.17 19.09
C ILE A 176 3.68 0.65 17.80
N CYS A 177 4.69 0.68 16.94
CA CYS A 177 4.63 1.36 15.65
C CYS A 177 3.74 0.63 14.63
N GLY A 178 3.21 -0.55 14.93
CA GLY A 178 2.08 -1.17 14.23
C GLY A 178 0.73 -0.50 14.52
N GLU A 179 0.62 0.29 15.58
CA GLU A 179 -0.55 1.15 15.84
C GLU A 179 -0.49 2.38 14.94
N GLU A 180 -1.60 2.72 14.29
CA GLU A 180 -1.64 3.73 13.22
C GLU A 180 -1.09 5.10 13.60
N THR A 181 -1.34 5.59 14.82
CA THR A 181 -0.88 6.91 15.26
C THR A 181 0.56 6.91 15.74
N ALA A 182 1.01 5.82 16.36
CA ALA A 182 2.42 5.62 16.71
C ALA A 182 3.30 5.47 15.46
N LEU A 183 2.79 4.79 14.43
CA LEU A 183 3.44 4.71 13.12
C LEU A 183 3.64 6.10 12.51
N LEU A 184 2.60 6.95 12.54
CA LEU A 184 2.69 8.31 12.02
C LEU A 184 3.70 9.16 12.80
N GLU A 185 3.71 9.08 14.14
CA GLU A 185 4.72 9.75 14.96
C GLU A 185 6.15 9.31 14.59
N SER A 186 6.35 8.00 14.41
CA SER A 186 7.65 7.45 14.00
C SER A 186 8.04 7.91 12.60
N LEU A 187 7.10 7.92 11.65
CA LEU A 187 7.33 8.40 10.29
C LEU A 187 7.69 9.90 10.25
N GLU A 188 7.13 10.69 11.17
CA GLU A 188 7.46 12.10 11.37
C GLU A 188 8.81 12.33 12.09
N GLY A 189 9.56 11.26 12.41
CA GLY A 189 10.84 11.34 13.12
C GLY A 189 10.72 11.58 14.62
N LYS A 190 9.53 11.41 15.19
CA LYS A 190 9.27 11.53 16.62
C LYS A 190 9.31 10.14 17.28
N LYS A 191 9.26 10.12 18.61
CA LYS A 191 9.07 8.86 19.34
C LYS A 191 7.72 8.24 18.99
N GLY A 192 7.72 6.97 18.58
CA GLY A 192 6.51 6.25 18.21
C GLY A 192 5.61 5.99 19.41
N GLN A 193 4.80 6.97 19.77
CA GLN A 193 3.80 6.89 20.83
C GLN A 193 2.40 7.10 20.26
N PRO A 194 1.41 6.25 20.63
CA PRO A 194 0.03 6.46 20.20
C PRO A 194 -0.51 7.82 20.64
N ARG A 195 -1.33 8.41 19.78
CA ARG A 195 -2.06 9.65 20.09
C ARG A 195 -3.45 9.33 20.65
N LEU A 196 -4.01 10.25 21.42
CA LEU A 196 -5.40 10.13 21.89
C LEU A 196 -6.39 10.22 20.72
N LYS A 197 -7.42 9.39 20.74
CA LYS A 197 -8.53 9.39 19.79
C LYS A 197 -9.83 9.71 20.53
N PRO A 198 -10.75 10.52 20.00
CA PRO A 198 -10.66 11.36 18.81
C PRO A 198 -9.67 12.52 19.00
N PRO A 199 -9.21 13.16 17.87
CA PRO A 199 -9.67 12.96 16.50
C PRO A 199 -9.04 11.74 15.82
N PHE A 200 -9.75 11.18 14.81
CA PHE A 200 -9.23 10.08 14.02
C PHE A 200 -8.23 10.56 12.96
N PRO A 201 -7.24 9.75 12.56
CA PRO A 201 -6.18 10.17 11.64
C PRO A 201 -6.67 10.81 10.34
N ALA A 202 -7.66 10.24 9.69
CA ALA A 202 -8.22 10.79 8.44
C ALA A 202 -8.81 12.21 8.57
N VAL A 203 -9.11 12.66 9.79
CA VAL A 203 -9.73 13.97 10.06
C VAL A 203 -8.72 14.99 10.58
N SER A 204 -7.68 14.58 11.30
CA SER A 204 -6.81 15.51 12.04
C SER A 204 -5.39 15.64 11.50
N TYR A 205 -4.95 14.76 10.59
CA TYR A 205 -3.57 14.78 10.07
C TYR A 205 -3.45 15.48 8.73
N THR A 206 -3.91 16.71 8.68
CA THR A 206 -3.69 17.61 7.53
C THR A 206 -2.30 18.23 7.51
N HIS A 207 -1.44 17.93 8.47
CA HIS A 207 -0.07 18.44 8.59
C HIS A 207 0.92 17.33 8.94
N LEU A 208 1.14 16.38 8.02
CA LEU A 208 2.35 15.57 8.02
C LEU A 208 3.49 16.44 7.52
N THR A 209 4.26 17.05 8.41
CA THR A 209 5.57 17.59 8.08
C THR A 209 6.56 16.43 8.01
N LEU A 210 6.56 15.72 6.88
CA LEU A 210 7.62 14.76 6.62
C LEU A 210 8.92 15.53 6.38
N PRO A 211 10.07 15.07 6.91
CA PRO A 211 11.35 15.69 6.60
C PRO A 211 11.55 15.63 5.08
N THR A 212 11.53 16.80 4.45
CA THR A 212 11.68 16.95 3.00
C THR A 212 13.12 16.92 2.53
N ASN A 213 14.06 16.75 3.45
CA ASN A 213 15.48 16.75 3.16
C ASN A 213 16.05 15.33 3.33
N ARG A 214 16.16 14.61 2.22
CA ARG A 214 17.25 13.68 2.01
C ARG A 214 18.18 14.33 0.98
N GLU A 215 19.25 14.94 1.48
CA GLU A 215 20.48 15.05 0.72
C GLU A 215 21.13 13.68 0.64
#